data_a0281e7f0ea8659205e3e50fca11a136
#
_entry.id   a0281e7f0ea8659205e3e50fca11a136
#
_cell.length_a   1.000
_cell.length_b   1.000
_cell.length_c   1.000
_cell.angle_alpha   90.00
_cell.angle_beta   90.00
_cell.angle_gamma   90.00
#
_symmetry.space_group_name_H-M   'P 1'
#
loop_
_entity.id
_entity.type
_entity.pdbx_description
1 polymer ?
#
loop_
_entity_poly.entity_id
_entity_poly.type
_entity_poly.pdbx_seq_one_letter_code
_entity_poly.pdbx_strand_id
1 'polypeptide(L)'
;MATSASPLKISSPRIDSLTPNILHSINRATRPVRAVAKAAVFFLKVFPMLPSQPVDWVTETPVVQKIKYPTCRGLVEGDLYRPAGAGPHPGILVCLGVVPFEVDHPQVPVLGKALARAGFAVLLYWSPAMRDFRLDPEDLENIPLAYNWLIEQPFVDPDRSGLLGTCVGGSFALMAAANPLIRDRVAFLSAYAPYSSMYTFAHDIASETIFSENGREPWQVDQLTYRVFVHSVTALLEPDEAERLRCAFAGEGGQFEGRGLSAEGQAVYSLLTARDANEAEAALHCLPPGMQERLAAMSPLNYLNDIHAPLIILLHDRGDQVIPVGESRRLVSSLGKRAGMHYTEMLFQHLDPVKGKLPFLRLMRELGKFFLAVYPLFRQAVAA
;
A
#
# COMPACT_ATOMS: atom_id res chain seq x y z
N MET A 1 -6.11 -88.43 12.29
CA MET A 1 -4.99 -87.65 11.76
C MET A 1 -5.56 -86.52 10.87
N ALA A 2 -5.65 -85.36 11.42
CA ALA A 2 -6.16 -84.17 10.68
C ALA A 2 -5.00 -83.18 10.58
N THR A 3 -4.53 -82.96 9.33
CA THR A 3 -3.50 -81.99 9.01
C THR A 3 -4.12 -80.59 8.79
N SER A 4 -3.75 -79.69 9.70
CA SER A 4 -4.11 -78.25 9.62
C SER A 4 -3.21 -77.55 8.63
N ALA A 5 -3.81 -76.98 7.58
CA ALA A 5 -3.12 -76.05 6.64
C ALA A 5 -3.25 -74.62 7.16
N SER A 6 -2.12 -73.96 7.40
CA SER A 6 -2.06 -72.54 7.72
C SER A 6 -2.29 -71.68 6.48
N PRO A 7 -3.02 -70.57 6.58
CA PRO A 7 -3.21 -69.65 5.45
C PRO A 7 -1.98 -68.75 5.25
N LEU A 8 -1.53 -68.68 3.97
CA LEU A 8 -0.52 -67.75 3.48
C LEU A 8 -1.01 -66.31 3.66
N LYS A 9 -0.28 -65.51 4.48
CA LYS A 9 -0.44 -64.05 4.51
C LYS A 9 0.14 -63.44 3.28
N ILE A 10 -0.73 -63.01 2.35
CA ILE A 10 -0.38 -62.15 1.24
C ILE A 10 -0.21 -60.74 1.80
N SER A 11 1.05 -60.25 1.88
CA SER A 11 1.33 -58.85 2.23
C SER A 11 0.94 -58.00 1.02
N SER A 12 -0.12 -57.17 1.18
CA SER A 12 -0.43 -56.11 0.22
C SER A 12 0.69 -55.06 0.21
N PRO A 13 1.13 -54.60 -0.95
CA PRO A 13 2.15 -53.55 -1.03
C PRO A 13 1.57 -52.28 -0.43
N ARG A 14 2.34 -51.61 0.44
CA ARG A 14 2.01 -50.27 0.98
C ARG A 14 1.93 -49.27 -0.14
N ILE A 15 0.71 -48.92 -0.56
CA ILE A 15 0.41 -47.84 -1.51
C ILE A 15 0.47 -46.46 -0.86
N ASP A 16 0.51 -46.39 0.48
CA ASP A 16 0.34 -45.14 1.23
C ASP A 16 1.55 -44.19 1.27
N SER A 17 2.73 -44.59 0.77
CA SER A 17 3.94 -43.74 0.83
C SER A 17 4.27 -42.95 -0.42
N LEU A 18 3.60 -43.21 -1.54
CA LEU A 18 3.89 -42.53 -2.82
C LEU A 18 2.99 -41.30 -3.09
N THR A 19 1.83 -41.23 -2.47
CA THR A 19 0.82 -40.17 -2.70
C THR A 19 1.25 -38.76 -2.26
N PRO A 20 1.93 -38.53 -1.11
CA PRO A 20 2.30 -37.18 -0.68
C PRO A 20 3.34 -36.54 -1.62
N ASN A 21 4.34 -37.30 -2.06
CA ASN A 21 5.41 -36.78 -2.93
C ASN A 21 4.91 -36.47 -4.33
N ILE A 22 3.97 -37.25 -4.87
CA ILE A 22 3.36 -37.01 -6.19
C ILE A 22 2.48 -35.77 -6.11
N LEU A 23 1.64 -35.61 -5.10
CA LEU A 23 0.80 -34.43 -4.90
C LEU A 23 1.63 -33.16 -4.71
N HIS A 24 2.72 -33.24 -3.94
CA HIS A 24 3.65 -32.11 -3.76
C HIS A 24 4.33 -31.74 -5.09
N SER A 25 4.75 -32.71 -5.88
CA SER A 25 5.35 -32.47 -7.20
C SER A 25 4.36 -31.84 -8.20
N ILE A 26 3.10 -32.31 -8.23
CA ILE A 26 2.04 -31.74 -9.05
C ILE A 26 1.72 -30.32 -8.61
N ASN A 27 1.59 -30.06 -7.32
CA ASN A 27 1.35 -28.72 -6.77
C ASN A 27 2.49 -27.76 -7.16
N ARG A 28 3.73 -28.19 -7.04
CA ARG A 28 4.90 -27.40 -7.43
C ARG A 28 4.93 -27.07 -8.92
N ALA A 29 4.62 -28.06 -9.79
CA ALA A 29 4.60 -27.90 -11.24
C ALA A 29 3.46 -26.96 -11.70
N THR A 30 2.29 -27.01 -11.04
CA THR A 30 1.11 -26.21 -11.40
C THR A 30 1.10 -24.81 -10.75
N ARG A 31 1.98 -24.55 -9.77
CA ARG A 31 2.04 -23.27 -9.03
C ARG A 31 2.12 -22.03 -9.94
N PRO A 32 2.97 -21.97 -10.99
CA PRO A 32 3.01 -20.80 -11.87
C PRO A 32 1.68 -20.54 -12.58
N VAL A 33 1.04 -21.58 -13.09
CA VAL A 33 -0.24 -21.46 -13.81
C VAL A 33 -1.35 -20.99 -12.86
N ARG A 34 -1.39 -21.54 -11.65
CA ARG A 34 -2.35 -21.11 -10.61
C ARG A 34 -2.14 -19.65 -10.20
N ALA A 35 -0.89 -19.19 -10.09
CA ALA A 35 -0.57 -17.81 -9.80
C ALA A 35 -1.00 -16.85 -10.92
N VAL A 36 -0.79 -17.25 -12.19
CA VAL A 36 -1.29 -16.51 -13.36
C VAL A 36 -2.82 -16.42 -13.33
N ALA A 37 -3.53 -17.52 -13.05
CA ALA A 37 -4.99 -17.51 -12.94
C ALA A 37 -5.49 -16.58 -11.84
N LYS A 38 -4.85 -16.58 -10.65
CA LYS A 38 -5.18 -15.68 -9.55
C LYS A 38 -4.93 -14.21 -9.87
N ALA A 39 -3.80 -13.91 -10.51
CA ALA A 39 -3.52 -12.56 -11.00
C ALA A 39 -4.58 -12.13 -12.04
N ALA A 40 -4.96 -12.99 -12.99
CA ALA A 40 -5.98 -12.70 -13.97
C ALA A 40 -7.36 -12.43 -13.32
N VAL A 41 -7.76 -13.20 -12.31
CA VAL A 41 -8.97 -12.97 -11.52
C VAL A 41 -8.96 -11.56 -10.89
N PHE A 42 -7.85 -11.17 -10.28
CA PHE A 42 -7.68 -9.83 -9.71
C PHE A 42 -7.84 -8.75 -10.77
N PHE A 43 -7.12 -8.85 -11.88
CA PHE A 43 -7.17 -7.88 -12.97
C PHE A 43 -8.56 -7.70 -13.55
N LEU A 44 -9.25 -8.80 -13.85
CA LEU A 44 -10.62 -8.76 -14.40
C LEU A 44 -11.63 -8.13 -13.43
N LYS A 45 -11.34 -8.11 -12.13
CA LYS A 45 -12.23 -7.50 -11.12
C LYS A 45 -11.88 -6.05 -10.79
N VAL A 46 -10.61 -5.68 -10.86
CA VAL A 46 -10.16 -4.32 -10.49
C VAL A 46 -10.31 -3.35 -11.65
N PHE A 47 -10.10 -3.81 -12.90
CA PHE A 47 -10.17 -2.93 -14.06
C PHE A 47 -11.56 -2.95 -14.70
N PRO A 48 -12.37 -1.86 -14.59
CA PRO A 48 -13.77 -1.84 -15.06
C PRO A 48 -13.91 -1.99 -16.58
N MET A 49 -12.83 -1.73 -17.36
CA MET A 49 -12.83 -1.92 -18.81
C MET A 49 -12.69 -3.37 -19.22
N LEU A 50 -12.35 -4.29 -18.31
CA LEU A 50 -12.21 -5.72 -18.59
C LEU A 50 -13.50 -6.48 -18.28
N PRO A 51 -13.81 -7.58 -19.01
CA PRO A 51 -15.01 -8.37 -18.77
C PRO A 51 -14.90 -9.12 -17.44
N SER A 52 -15.64 -8.66 -16.42
CA SER A 52 -15.57 -9.21 -15.07
C SER A 52 -16.56 -10.35 -14.79
N GLN A 53 -17.62 -10.48 -15.59
CA GLN A 53 -18.68 -11.49 -15.38
C GLN A 53 -18.20 -12.94 -15.40
N PRO A 54 -17.28 -13.38 -16.31
CA PRO A 54 -16.82 -14.77 -16.32
C PRO A 54 -16.11 -15.19 -15.03
N VAL A 55 -15.54 -14.22 -14.30
CA VAL A 55 -14.89 -14.48 -13.01
C VAL A 55 -15.90 -14.94 -11.95
N ASP A 56 -17.12 -14.40 -11.97
CA ASP A 56 -18.18 -14.76 -11.02
C ASP A 56 -18.69 -16.19 -11.20
N TRP A 57 -18.51 -16.75 -12.40
CA TRP A 57 -18.92 -18.14 -12.69
C TRP A 57 -17.88 -19.17 -12.21
N VAL A 58 -16.61 -18.77 -12.09
CA VAL A 58 -15.49 -19.68 -11.80
C VAL A 58 -14.86 -19.46 -10.44
N THR A 59 -15.32 -18.43 -9.70
CA THR A 59 -14.82 -18.11 -8.35
C THR A 59 -15.98 -17.93 -7.38
N GLU A 60 -15.80 -18.41 -6.16
CA GLU A 60 -16.76 -18.19 -5.08
C GLU A 60 -16.78 -16.72 -4.63
N THR A 61 -17.94 -16.28 -4.13
CA THR A 61 -18.08 -14.94 -3.56
C THR A 61 -17.33 -14.85 -2.24
N PRO A 62 -16.44 -13.87 -2.07
CA PRO A 62 -15.72 -13.69 -0.81
C PRO A 62 -16.66 -13.40 0.37
N VAL A 63 -16.28 -13.87 1.54
CA VAL A 63 -16.93 -13.52 2.80
C VAL A 63 -16.45 -12.14 3.23
N VAL A 64 -17.37 -11.24 3.53
CA VAL A 64 -17.09 -9.88 4.02
C VAL A 64 -17.61 -9.76 5.45
N GLN A 65 -16.77 -9.31 6.36
CA GLN A 65 -17.09 -9.18 7.77
C GLN A 65 -16.66 -7.82 8.30
N LYS A 66 -17.51 -7.14 9.05
CA LYS A 66 -17.13 -6.03 9.91
C LYS A 66 -16.45 -6.62 11.15
N ILE A 67 -15.26 -6.16 11.43
CA ILE A 67 -14.45 -6.63 12.57
C ILE A 67 -13.93 -5.44 13.38
N LYS A 68 -13.37 -5.72 14.55
CA LYS A 68 -12.63 -4.73 15.33
C LYS A 68 -11.20 -5.21 15.49
N TYR A 69 -10.25 -4.33 15.24
CA TYR A 69 -8.82 -4.59 15.39
C TYR A 69 -8.17 -3.55 16.29
N PRO A 70 -7.05 -3.88 16.97
CA PRO A 70 -6.40 -2.99 17.90
C PRO A 70 -5.64 -1.86 17.22
N THR A 71 -5.65 -0.69 17.85
CA THR A 71 -4.79 0.45 17.62
C THR A 71 -4.23 0.95 18.94
N CYS A 72 -3.29 1.88 18.94
CA CYS A 72 -2.76 2.47 20.17
C CYS A 72 -3.84 3.22 20.99
N ARG A 73 -4.95 3.64 20.38
CA ARG A 73 -6.09 4.31 21.02
C ARG A 73 -7.27 3.38 21.35
N GLY A 74 -7.14 2.08 21.12
CA GLY A 74 -8.18 1.10 21.38
C GLY A 74 -8.62 0.35 20.12
N LEU A 75 -9.85 -0.19 20.14
CA LEU A 75 -10.37 -0.97 19.02
C LEU A 75 -11.03 -0.08 17.96
N VAL A 76 -10.67 -0.31 16.70
CA VAL A 76 -11.24 0.38 15.52
C VAL A 76 -11.96 -0.63 14.64
N GLU A 77 -13.08 -0.20 14.04
CA GLU A 77 -13.80 -1.02 13.07
C GLU A 77 -13.12 -1.04 11.72
N GLY A 78 -13.14 -2.22 11.08
CA GLY A 78 -12.60 -2.42 9.76
C GLY A 78 -13.34 -3.48 8.96
N ASP A 79 -13.00 -3.55 7.67
CA ASP A 79 -13.56 -4.51 6.74
C ASP A 79 -12.55 -5.63 6.47
N LEU A 80 -12.95 -6.86 6.81
CA LEU A 80 -12.20 -8.07 6.52
C LEU A 80 -12.87 -8.80 5.36
N TYR A 81 -12.10 -9.06 4.32
CA TYR A 81 -12.49 -9.85 3.15
C TYR A 81 -11.70 -11.13 3.15
N ARG A 82 -12.35 -12.28 3.04
CA ARG A 82 -11.66 -13.56 2.95
C ARG A 82 -12.23 -14.45 1.87
N PRO A 83 -11.42 -15.36 1.29
CA PRO A 83 -11.94 -16.41 0.41
C PRO A 83 -13.02 -17.22 1.11
N ALA A 84 -13.99 -17.74 0.35
CA ALA A 84 -15.04 -18.60 0.88
C ALA A 84 -14.53 -20.00 1.27
N GLY A 85 -13.45 -20.47 0.62
CA GLY A 85 -12.85 -21.78 0.89
C GLY A 85 -12.18 -21.89 2.26
N ALA A 86 -11.86 -23.14 2.65
CA ALA A 86 -11.10 -23.41 3.86
C ALA A 86 -9.67 -22.83 3.76
N GLY A 87 -9.20 -22.20 4.85
CA GLY A 87 -7.85 -21.67 4.98
C GLY A 87 -6.81 -22.73 5.40
N PRO A 88 -5.59 -22.29 5.80
CA PRO A 88 -5.21 -20.90 5.95
C PRO A 88 -4.87 -20.21 4.61
N HIS A 89 -5.22 -18.91 4.51
CA HIS A 89 -4.97 -18.05 3.38
C HIS A 89 -3.84 -17.06 3.67
N PRO A 90 -3.00 -16.66 2.71
CA PRO A 90 -2.09 -15.55 2.92
C PRO A 90 -2.86 -14.27 3.26
N GLY A 91 -2.37 -13.50 4.22
CA GLY A 91 -2.96 -12.24 4.65
C GLY A 91 -2.40 -11.04 3.89
N ILE A 92 -3.24 -10.05 3.61
CA ILE A 92 -2.82 -8.72 3.17
C ILE A 92 -3.46 -7.66 4.05
N LEU A 93 -2.65 -6.83 4.71
CA LEU A 93 -3.11 -5.55 5.22
C LEU A 93 -2.96 -4.51 4.11
N VAL A 94 -4.06 -3.88 3.72
CA VAL A 94 -4.08 -2.83 2.69
C VAL A 94 -4.11 -1.47 3.36
N CYS A 95 -3.05 -0.68 3.17
CA CYS A 95 -2.95 0.71 3.59
C CYS A 95 -3.36 1.60 2.41
N LEU A 96 -4.61 2.03 2.38
CA LEU A 96 -5.07 3.02 1.42
C LEU A 96 -4.47 4.38 1.80
N GLY A 97 -4.12 5.20 0.83
CA GLY A 97 -3.74 6.59 1.08
C GLY A 97 -4.93 7.45 1.47
N VAL A 98 -4.77 8.75 1.40
CA VAL A 98 -5.90 9.66 1.54
C VAL A 98 -6.82 9.47 0.35
N VAL A 99 -8.04 9.04 0.63
CA VAL A 99 -9.08 8.87 -0.39
C VAL A 99 -10.03 10.06 -0.35
N PRO A 100 -10.30 10.69 -1.50
CA PRO A 100 -11.16 11.89 -1.56
C PRO A 100 -12.66 11.57 -1.45
N PHE A 101 -13.00 10.34 -1.10
CA PHE A 101 -14.37 9.86 -1.03
C PHE A 101 -14.61 9.08 0.27
N GLU A 102 -15.87 8.93 0.65
CA GLU A 102 -16.27 8.23 1.86
C GLU A 102 -15.87 6.74 1.84
N VAL A 103 -15.79 6.16 3.04
CA VAL A 103 -15.43 4.74 3.26
C VAL A 103 -16.32 3.78 2.45
N ASP A 104 -17.59 4.16 2.24
CA ASP A 104 -18.56 3.36 1.50
C ASP A 104 -18.48 3.52 -0.02
N HIS A 105 -17.46 4.23 -0.53
CA HIS A 105 -17.29 4.39 -1.97
C HIS A 105 -17.14 3.02 -2.65
N PRO A 106 -17.87 2.77 -3.75
CA PRO A 106 -17.95 1.43 -4.37
C PRO A 106 -16.61 0.82 -4.80
N GLN A 107 -15.59 1.62 -5.10
CA GLN A 107 -14.27 1.13 -5.50
C GLN A 107 -13.50 0.47 -4.35
N VAL A 108 -13.72 0.86 -3.11
CA VAL A 108 -13.02 0.31 -1.95
C VAL A 108 -13.35 -1.17 -1.73
N PRO A 109 -14.63 -1.57 -1.64
CA PRO A 109 -14.98 -2.99 -1.54
C PRO A 109 -14.58 -3.79 -2.78
N VAL A 110 -14.48 -3.18 -3.97
CA VAL A 110 -14.01 -3.87 -5.18
C VAL A 110 -12.58 -4.38 -5.01
N LEU A 111 -11.66 -3.56 -4.48
CA LEU A 111 -10.27 -3.97 -4.24
C LEU A 111 -10.19 -5.13 -3.24
N GLY A 112 -10.87 -5.01 -2.08
CA GLY A 112 -10.90 -6.06 -1.06
C GLY A 112 -11.46 -7.38 -1.60
N LYS A 113 -12.60 -7.33 -2.30
CA LYS A 113 -13.22 -8.52 -2.92
C LYS A 113 -12.36 -9.12 -4.03
N ALA A 114 -11.69 -8.30 -4.85
CA ALA A 114 -10.81 -8.80 -5.92
C ALA A 114 -9.60 -9.56 -5.37
N LEU A 115 -8.93 -9.02 -4.34
CA LEU A 115 -7.83 -9.70 -3.66
C LEU A 115 -8.31 -10.98 -2.96
N ALA A 116 -9.49 -10.96 -2.33
CA ALA A 116 -10.05 -12.14 -1.66
C ALA A 116 -10.42 -13.24 -2.67
N ARG A 117 -10.99 -12.90 -3.84
CA ARG A 117 -11.20 -13.86 -4.95
C ARG A 117 -9.88 -14.43 -5.47
N ALA A 118 -8.82 -13.64 -5.47
CA ALA A 118 -7.48 -14.11 -5.82
C ALA A 118 -6.85 -15.00 -4.72
N GLY A 119 -7.47 -15.13 -3.54
CA GLY A 119 -7.10 -16.08 -2.51
C GLY A 119 -6.42 -15.48 -1.27
N PHE A 120 -6.51 -14.19 -1.05
CA PHE A 120 -5.98 -13.52 0.14
C PHE A 120 -7.05 -13.25 1.19
N ALA A 121 -6.71 -13.35 2.47
CA ALA A 121 -7.46 -12.73 3.54
C ALA A 121 -7.02 -11.26 3.64
N VAL A 122 -7.94 -10.33 3.48
CA VAL A 122 -7.62 -8.90 3.29
C VAL A 122 -8.25 -8.07 4.39
N LEU A 123 -7.44 -7.33 5.12
CA LEU A 123 -7.88 -6.29 6.04
C LEU A 123 -7.60 -4.93 5.42
N LEU A 124 -8.65 -4.11 5.24
CA LEU A 124 -8.48 -2.72 4.86
C LEU A 124 -8.23 -1.88 6.11
N TYR A 125 -7.04 -1.29 6.17
CA TYR A 125 -6.68 -0.35 7.24
C TYR A 125 -7.16 1.05 6.88
N TRP A 126 -7.92 1.63 7.78
CA TRP A 126 -8.41 3.00 7.69
C TRP A 126 -7.72 3.89 8.71
N SER A 127 -6.83 4.75 8.24
CA SER A 127 -6.22 5.78 9.09
C SER A 127 -7.25 6.86 9.47
N PRO A 128 -7.51 7.09 10.76
CA PRO A 128 -8.35 8.21 11.18
C PRO A 128 -7.81 9.56 10.71
N ALA A 129 -6.49 9.75 10.76
CA ALA A 129 -5.84 10.98 10.33
C ALA A 129 -6.01 11.23 8.83
N MET A 130 -5.84 10.19 7.99
CA MET A 130 -5.98 10.32 6.55
C MET A 130 -7.44 10.59 6.11
N ARG A 131 -8.43 10.19 6.92
CA ARG A 131 -9.83 10.59 6.71
C ARG A 131 -10.02 12.09 6.90
N ASP A 132 -9.25 12.71 7.79
CA ASP A 132 -9.24 14.14 8.04
C ASP A 132 -8.21 14.88 7.16
N PHE A 133 -7.81 14.28 6.04
CA PHE A 133 -6.80 14.81 5.12
C PHE A 133 -5.44 15.10 5.76
N ARG A 134 -5.08 14.42 6.84
CA ARG A 134 -3.86 14.65 7.60
C ARG A 134 -3.01 13.38 7.66
N LEU A 135 -1.70 13.53 7.56
CA LEU A 135 -0.75 12.44 7.83
C LEU A 135 -0.31 12.49 9.30
N ASP A 136 -0.27 11.33 9.94
CA ASP A 136 0.08 11.24 11.36
C ASP A 136 1.07 10.10 11.63
N PRO A 137 2.20 10.37 12.33
CA PRO A 137 3.14 9.33 12.75
C PRO A 137 2.50 8.21 13.60
N GLU A 138 1.36 8.43 14.24
CA GLU A 138 0.63 7.42 15.01
C GLU A 138 0.27 6.18 14.17
N ASP A 139 0.09 6.35 12.86
CA ASP A 139 -0.16 5.24 11.95
C ASP A 139 1.02 4.26 11.85
N LEU A 140 2.26 4.70 12.21
CA LEU A 140 3.43 3.82 12.25
C LEU A 140 3.37 2.80 13.41
N GLU A 141 2.52 3.03 14.40
CA GLU A 141 2.22 2.09 15.48
C GLU A 141 0.93 1.32 15.18
N ASN A 142 -0.08 1.99 14.64
CA ASN A 142 -1.38 1.40 14.37
C ASN A 142 -1.36 0.36 13.24
N ILE A 143 -0.61 0.59 12.16
CA ILE A 143 -0.48 -0.37 11.05
C ILE A 143 0.17 -1.69 11.50
N PRO A 144 1.29 -1.69 12.25
CA PRO A 144 1.85 -2.92 12.82
C PRO A 144 0.90 -3.68 13.73
N LEU A 145 0.13 -3.00 14.59
CA LEU A 145 -0.86 -3.63 15.46
C LEU A 145 -1.98 -4.30 14.66
N ALA A 146 -2.51 -3.61 13.63
CA ALA A 146 -3.53 -4.16 12.74
C ALA A 146 -3.01 -5.37 11.94
N TYR A 147 -1.76 -5.29 11.45
CA TYR A 147 -1.12 -6.40 10.74
C TYR A 147 -0.90 -7.61 11.64
N ASN A 148 -0.37 -7.39 12.85
CA ASN A 148 -0.17 -8.48 13.82
C ASN A 148 -1.50 -9.15 14.15
N TRP A 149 -2.56 -8.38 14.40
CA TRP A 149 -3.91 -8.92 14.61
C TRP A 149 -4.37 -9.78 13.42
N LEU A 150 -4.16 -9.32 12.18
CA LEU A 150 -4.57 -10.06 10.98
C LEU A 150 -3.86 -11.42 10.89
N ILE A 151 -2.54 -11.47 11.07
CA ILE A 151 -1.76 -12.69 10.89
C ILE A 151 -1.93 -13.69 12.05
N GLU A 152 -2.53 -13.28 13.16
CA GLU A 152 -2.92 -14.15 14.28
C GLU A 152 -4.28 -14.83 14.10
N GLN A 153 -5.02 -14.47 13.04
CA GLN A 153 -6.30 -15.11 12.77
C GLN A 153 -6.12 -16.56 12.29
N PRO A 154 -6.94 -17.52 12.79
CA PRO A 154 -6.76 -18.96 12.52
C PRO A 154 -6.91 -19.34 11.04
N PHE A 155 -7.51 -18.48 10.23
CA PHE A 155 -7.68 -18.67 8.79
C PHE A 155 -6.59 -17.97 7.96
N VAL A 156 -5.57 -17.36 8.60
CA VAL A 156 -4.45 -16.67 7.94
C VAL A 156 -3.17 -17.48 8.06
N ASP A 157 -2.43 -17.55 6.96
CA ASP A 157 -1.08 -18.11 6.92
C ASP A 157 -0.07 -16.97 7.12
N PRO A 158 0.57 -16.84 8.30
CA PRO A 158 1.46 -15.75 8.61
C PRO A 158 2.73 -15.73 7.74
N ASP A 159 3.22 -16.92 7.31
CA ASP A 159 4.47 -17.05 6.56
C ASP A 159 4.34 -16.57 5.10
N ARG A 160 3.11 -16.33 4.64
CA ARG A 160 2.81 -15.85 3.29
C ARG A 160 2.07 -14.52 3.27
N SER A 161 2.04 -13.84 4.41
CA SER A 161 1.31 -12.58 4.61
C SER A 161 2.19 -11.35 4.44
N GLY A 162 1.59 -10.22 4.08
CA GLY A 162 2.34 -8.98 3.85
C GLY A 162 1.48 -7.72 3.81
N LEU A 163 2.11 -6.64 3.41
CA LEU A 163 1.53 -5.31 3.33
C LEU A 163 1.37 -4.88 1.87
N LEU A 164 0.26 -4.20 1.59
CA LEU A 164 0.03 -3.50 0.33
C LEU A 164 -0.36 -2.07 0.64
N GLY A 165 0.27 -1.10 -0.01
CA GLY A 165 -0.08 0.31 0.17
C GLY A 165 -0.17 1.06 -1.15
N THR A 166 -1.03 2.08 -1.18
CA THR A 166 -1.21 2.96 -2.34
C THR A 166 -1.02 4.41 -1.94
N CYS A 167 -0.40 5.21 -2.80
CA CYS A 167 -0.16 6.63 -2.55
C CYS A 167 0.63 6.81 -1.24
N VAL A 168 0.29 7.78 -0.40
CA VAL A 168 0.88 7.96 0.94
C VAL A 168 0.75 6.71 1.81
N GLY A 169 -0.31 5.91 1.66
CA GLY A 169 -0.45 4.61 2.34
C GLY A 169 0.65 3.61 1.95
N GLY A 170 1.20 3.70 0.74
CA GLY A 170 2.38 2.95 0.31
C GLY A 170 3.64 3.32 1.09
N SER A 171 3.83 4.61 1.37
CA SER A 171 4.93 5.11 2.19
C SER A 171 4.79 4.65 3.65
N PHE A 172 3.58 4.72 4.21
CA PHE A 172 3.30 4.22 5.55
C PHE A 172 3.47 2.70 5.66
N ALA A 173 3.09 1.93 4.63
CA ALA A 173 3.34 0.50 4.59
C ALA A 173 4.86 0.16 4.58
N LEU A 174 5.67 0.95 3.86
CA LEU A 174 7.14 0.82 3.89
C LEU A 174 7.70 1.04 5.29
N MET A 175 7.31 2.14 5.94
CA MET A 175 7.76 2.47 7.30
C MET A 175 7.28 1.44 8.32
N ALA A 176 6.01 1.03 8.25
CA ALA A 176 5.44 0.02 9.14
C ALA A 176 6.14 -1.34 9.00
N ALA A 177 6.56 -1.73 7.78
CA ALA A 177 7.29 -2.98 7.54
C ALA A 177 8.66 -3.04 8.23
N ALA A 178 9.20 -1.91 8.67
CA ALA A 178 10.43 -1.81 9.45
C ALA A 178 10.20 -1.91 10.97
N ASN A 179 8.94 -1.86 11.43
CA ASN A 179 8.62 -1.88 12.85
C ASN A 179 9.02 -3.23 13.48
N PRO A 180 9.74 -3.24 14.63
CA PRO A 180 10.20 -4.45 15.29
C PRO A 180 9.11 -5.48 15.61
N LEU A 181 7.85 -5.04 15.79
CA LEU A 181 6.72 -5.93 16.05
C LEU A 181 6.44 -6.90 14.88
N ILE A 182 6.66 -6.45 13.63
CA ILE A 182 6.23 -7.19 12.44
C ILE A 182 7.32 -7.42 11.40
N ARG A 183 8.46 -6.70 11.42
CA ARG A 183 9.47 -6.69 10.33
C ARG A 183 9.95 -8.09 9.92
N ASP A 184 10.04 -9.03 10.86
CA ASP A 184 10.49 -10.42 10.62
C ASP A 184 9.35 -11.34 10.17
N ARG A 185 8.11 -10.84 10.14
CA ARG A 185 6.88 -11.56 9.79
C ARG A 185 6.22 -11.06 8.49
N VAL A 186 6.83 -10.08 7.81
CA VAL A 186 6.34 -9.54 6.54
C VAL A 186 6.97 -10.31 5.39
N ALA A 187 6.22 -11.22 4.76
CA ALA A 187 6.70 -12.03 3.65
C ALA A 187 6.80 -11.25 2.34
N PHE A 188 5.99 -10.21 2.16
CA PHE A 188 6.04 -9.32 1.00
C PHE A 188 5.53 -7.91 1.34
N LEU A 189 6.03 -6.95 0.58
CA LEU A 189 5.64 -5.55 0.64
C LEU A 189 5.40 -5.05 -0.77
N SER A 190 4.21 -4.50 -1.04
CA SER A 190 3.88 -3.89 -2.33
C SER A 190 3.42 -2.46 -2.12
N ALA A 191 4.11 -1.50 -2.73
CA ALA A 191 3.77 -0.09 -2.64
C ALA A 191 3.58 0.52 -4.03
N TYR A 192 2.42 1.14 -4.25
CA TYR A 192 2.11 1.89 -5.45
C TYR A 192 2.21 3.38 -5.18
N ALA A 193 3.04 4.07 -5.97
CA ALA A 193 3.28 5.52 -5.90
C ALA A 193 3.61 6.03 -4.48
N PRO A 194 4.57 5.42 -3.75
CA PRO A 194 5.01 5.94 -2.46
C PRO A 194 5.89 7.18 -2.63
N TYR A 195 5.83 8.12 -1.68
CA TYR A 195 6.89 9.13 -1.51
C TYR A 195 8.08 8.55 -0.72
N SER A 196 9.25 9.17 -0.83
CA SER A 196 10.49 8.72 -0.21
C SER A 196 10.83 9.44 1.10
N SER A 197 10.61 10.75 1.12
CA SER A 197 10.91 11.61 2.26
C SER A 197 9.83 12.68 2.36
N MET A 198 9.26 12.83 3.56
CA MET A 198 8.28 13.88 3.79
C MET A 198 8.90 15.28 3.69
N TYR A 199 10.20 15.42 4.01
CA TYR A 199 10.91 16.67 3.85
C TYR A 199 11.01 17.09 2.38
N THR A 200 11.52 16.21 1.51
CA THR A 200 11.64 16.51 0.07
C THR A 200 10.28 16.69 -0.60
N PHE A 201 9.28 15.90 -0.18
CA PHE A 201 7.93 16.00 -0.72
C PHE A 201 7.25 17.32 -0.30
N ALA A 202 7.39 17.73 0.96
CA ALA A 202 6.91 19.03 1.45
C ALA A 202 7.59 20.19 0.74
N HIS A 203 8.91 20.09 0.49
CA HIS A 203 9.67 21.06 -0.28
C HIS A 203 9.14 21.19 -1.70
N ASP A 204 8.94 20.04 -2.39
CA ASP A 204 8.47 20.02 -3.78
C ASP A 204 7.03 20.57 -3.89
N ILE A 205 6.16 20.31 -2.89
CA ILE A 205 4.80 20.88 -2.82
C ILE A 205 4.87 22.40 -2.61
N ALA A 206 5.64 22.86 -1.62
CA ALA A 206 5.69 24.27 -1.26
C ALA A 206 6.32 25.14 -2.37
N SER A 207 7.29 24.60 -3.10
CA SER A 207 7.96 25.31 -4.20
C SER A 207 7.26 25.16 -5.55
N GLU A 208 6.20 24.31 -5.63
CA GLU A 208 5.56 23.90 -6.89
C GLU A 208 6.56 23.42 -7.96
N THR A 209 7.64 22.73 -7.51
CA THR A 209 8.68 22.20 -8.40
C THR A 209 9.03 20.78 -8.04
N ILE A 210 9.45 19.98 -9.02
CA ILE A 210 10.00 18.63 -8.83
C ILE A 210 11.41 18.53 -9.35
N PHE A 211 12.21 17.66 -8.78
CA PHE A 211 13.53 17.35 -9.28
C PHE A 211 13.44 16.30 -10.39
N SER A 212 13.92 16.65 -11.59
CA SER A 212 14.02 15.78 -12.76
C SER A 212 15.49 15.54 -13.16
N GLU A 213 15.71 14.74 -14.21
CA GLU A 213 17.04 14.54 -14.80
C GLU A 213 17.65 15.84 -15.37
N ASN A 214 16.80 16.81 -15.72
CA ASN A 214 17.19 18.10 -16.28
C ASN A 214 17.32 19.22 -15.23
N GLY A 215 17.20 18.88 -13.96
CA GLY A 215 17.15 19.84 -12.85
C GLY A 215 15.74 19.98 -12.26
N ARG A 216 15.43 21.16 -11.70
CA ARG A 216 14.08 21.43 -11.19
C ARG A 216 13.16 21.87 -12.31
N GLU A 217 11.97 21.28 -12.35
CA GLU A 217 10.91 21.58 -13.31
C GLU A 217 9.64 22.02 -12.57
N PRO A 218 8.83 22.96 -13.15
CA PRO A 218 7.55 23.34 -12.57
C PRO A 218 6.64 22.11 -12.41
N TRP A 219 5.94 22.05 -11.28
CA TRP A 219 4.97 21.00 -10.98
C TRP A 219 3.65 21.61 -10.56
N GLN A 220 2.59 21.28 -11.27
CA GLN A 220 1.25 21.63 -10.86
C GLN A 220 0.79 20.62 -9.79
N VAL A 221 0.84 21.03 -8.53
CA VAL A 221 0.46 20.21 -7.40
C VAL A 221 -1.03 19.88 -7.49
N ASP A 222 -1.38 18.60 -7.34
CA ASP A 222 -2.77 18.17 -7.28
C ASP A 222 -3.48 18.79 -6.06
N GLN A 223 -4.75 19.18 -6.22
CA GLN A 223 -5.51 19.87 -5.19
C GLN A 223 -5.65 19.03 -3.90
N LEU A 224 -5.84 17.72 -4.02
CA LEU A 224 -5.89 16.81 -2.85
C LEU A 224 -4.55 16.77 -2.13
N THR A 225 -3.44 16.64 -2.89
CA THR A 225 -2.08 16.65 -2.36
C THR A 225 -1.80 17.92 -1.56
N TYR A 226 -2.14 19.06 -2.13
CA TYR A 226 -1.95 20.36 -1.47
C TYR A 226 -2.81 20.47 -0.19
N ARG A 227 -4.07 20.03 -0.24
CA ARG A 227 -4.95 19.99 0.93
C ARG A 227 -4.37 19.13 2.05
N VAL A 228 -3.90 17.92 1.72
CA VAL A 228 -3.27 17.00 2.70
C VAL A 228 -2.01 17.63 3.30
N PHE A 229 -1.22 18.30 2.48
CA PHE A 229 -0.04 19.03 2.94
C PHE A 229 -0.39 20.11 3.96
N VAL A 230 -1.34 21.00 3.63
CA VAL A 230 -1.79 22.09 4.53
C VAL A 230 -2.30 21.52 5.87
N HIS A 231 -3.16 20.48 5.83
CA HIS A 231 -3.68 19.86 7.05
C HIS A 231 -2.59 19.19 7.88
N SER A 232 -1.56 18.63 7.24
CA SER A 232 -0.46 17.94 7.92
C SER A 232 0.51 18.91 8.58
N VAL A 233 0.88 20.02 7.92
CA VAL A 233 1.82 21.00 8.48
C VAL A 233 1.20 21.90 9.54
N THR A 234 -0.13 22.03 9.53
CA THR A 234 -0.87 22.78 10.58
C THR A 234 -1.27 21.91 11.78
N ALA A 235 -0.93 20.61 11.78
CA ALA A 235 -1.44 19.66 12.77
C ALA A 235 -0.96 19.89 14.21
N LEU A 236 0.17 20.58 14.39
CA LEU A 236 0.75 20.88 15.71
C LEU A 236 0.48 22.32 16.19
N LEU A 237 -0.23 23.12 15.39
CA LEU A 237 -0.61 24.48 15.78
C LEU A 237 -1.80 24.47 16.73
N GLU A 238 -1.98 25.56 17.44
CA GLU A 238 -3.21 25.79 18.22
C GLU A 238 -4.45 25.71 17.30
N PRO A 239 -5.58 25.13 17.77
CA PRO A 239 -6.73 24.82 16.93
C PRO A 239 -7.26 26.00 16.10
N ASP A 240 -7.39 27.18 16.71
CA ASP A 240 -7.90 28.39 16.02
C ASP A 240 -6.92 28.88 14.96
N GLU A 241 -5.63 28.76 15.19
CA GLU A 241 -4.59 29.17 14.26
C GLU A 241 -4.49 28.19 13.09
N ALA A 242 -4.53 26.87 13.38
CA ALA A 242 -4.59 25.82 12.40
C ALA A 242 -5.79 25.98 11.47
N GLU A 243 -6.98 26.28 12.02
CA GLU A 243 -8.20 26.46 11.24
C GLU A 243 -8.11 27.68 10.33
N ARG A 244 -7.60 28.80 10.82
CA ARG A 244 -7.40 30.01 9.98
C ARG A 244 -6.49 29.72 8.78
N LEU A 245 -5.38 29.00 8.98
CA LEU A 245 -4.47 28.62 7.90
C LEU A 245 -5.10 27.61 6.94
N ARG A 246 -5.84 26.61 7.45
CA ARG A 246 -6.55 25.65 6.61
C ARG A 246 -7.62 26.30 5.75
N CYS A 247 -8.43 27.20 6.32
CA CYS A 247 -9.42 27.95 5.57
C CYS A 247 -8.76 28.80 4.46
N ALA A 248 -7.63 29.43 4.75
CA ALA A 248 -6.93 30.28 3.80
C ALA A 248 -6.27 29.50 2.63
N PHE A 249 -5.66 28.35 2.92
CA PHE A 249 -4.82 27.63 1.96
C PHE A 249 -5.43 26.32 1.41
N ALA A 250 -6.27 25.64 2.18
CA ALA A 250 -6.89 24.37 1.75
C ALA A 250 -8.40 24.47 1.54
N GLY A 251 -9.03 25.59 1.92
CA GLY A 251 -10.46 25.86 1.77
C GLY A 251 -10.80 26.64 0.52
N GLU A 252 -12.02 27.14 0.42
CA GLU A 252 -12.51 28.01 -0.65
C GLU A 252 -12.11 29.49 -0.43
N GLY A 253 -11.11 29.71 0.30
CA GLY A 253 -10.18 30.74 0.50
C GLY A 253 -10.58 32.19 0.69
N GLY A 254 -10.23 32.80 1.82
CA GLY A 254 -10.07 34.23 1.98
C GLY A 254 -8.59 34.64 1.85
N GLN A 255 -8.35 35.90 1.51
CA GLN A 255 -7.00 36.49 1.63
C GLN A 255 -6.61 36.52 3.12
N PHE A 256 -5.51 35.85 3.47
CA PHE A 256 -4.96 35.86 4.82
C PHE A 256 -3.54 36.46 4.79
N GLU A 257 -3.35 37.54 5.55
CA GLU A 257 -2.08 38.29 5.56
C GLU A 257 -1.07 37.80 6.61
N GLY A 258 -1.30 36.65 7.26
CA GLY A 258 -0.40 36.10 8.28
C GLY A 258 -0.34 36.90 9.59
N ARG A 259 -1.25 37.84 9.79
CA ARG A 259 -1.25 38.68 11.03
C ARG A 259 -1.78 37.90 12.23
N GLY A 260 -1.13 38.10 13.39
CA GLY A 260 -1.57 37.51 14.67
C GLY A 260 -1.34 36.01 14.78
N LEU A 261 -0.34 35.48 14.05
CA LEU A 261 0.15 34.13 14.20
C LEU A 261 1.21 34.05 15.33
N SER A 262 1.27 32.89 15.98
CA SER A 262 2.38 32.51 16.86
C SER A 262 3.69 32.38 16.05
N ALA A 263 4.82 32.17 16.73
CA ALA A 263 6.09 31.91 16.04
C ALA A 263 6.03 30.64 15.19
N GLU A 264 5.38 29.59 15.69
CA GLU A 264 5.13 28.32 14.98
C GLU A 264 4.21 28.53 13.78
N GLY A 265 3.11 29.26 13.96
CA GLY A 265 2.18 29.60 12.89
C GLY A 265 2.82 30.44 11.80
N GLN A 266 3.71 31.37 12.17
CA GLN A 266 4.46 32.17 11.20
C GLN A 266 5.45 31.32 10.38
N ALA A 267 6.10 30.33 11.00
CA ALA A 267 6.98 29.41 10.30
C ALA A 267 6.19 28.55 9.28
N VAL A 268 5.02 28.03 9.68
CA VAL A 268 4.13 27.30 8.77
C VAL A 268 3.59 28.22 7.66
N TYR A 269 3.19 29.44 7.99
CA TYR A 269 2.73 30.42 6.99
C TYR A 269 3.82 30.72 5.96
N SER A 270 5.09 30.88 6.39
CA SER A 270 6.21 31.08 5.48
C SER A 270 6.40 29.93 4.52
N LEU A 271 6.20 28.68 4.99
CA LEU A 271 6.27 27.48 4.15
C LEU A 271 5.11 27.43 3.13
N LEU A 272 3.89 27.77 3.55
CA LEU A 272 2.70 27.79 2.70
C LEU A 272 2.69 28.92 1.66
N THR A 273 3.51 29.96 1.87
CA THR A 273 3.63 31.13 0.97
C THR A 273 4.96 31.17 0.22
N ALA A 274 5.77 30.13 0.32
CA ALA A 274 7.02 30.03 -0.44
C ALA A 274 6.73 30.10 -1.96
N ARG A 275 7.59 30.81 -2.70
CA ARG A 275 7.40 31.08 -4.14
C ARG A 275 8.38 30.32 -5.02
N ASP A 276 9.43 29.82 -4.43
CA ASP A 276 10.46 29.08 -5.11
C ASP A 276 11.14 28.06 -4.19
N ALA A 277 12.07 27.30 -4.75
CA ALA A 277 12.79 26.24 -4.05
C ALA A 277 13.67 26.75 -2.89
N ASN A 278 14.23 27.95 -3.00
CA ASN A 278 15.08 28.50 -1.95
C ASN A 278 14.26 29.00 -0.76
N GLU A 279 13.12 29.64 -1.02
CA GLU A 279 12.18 30.06 0.02
C GLU A 279 11.56 28.84 0.72
N ALA A 280 11.20 27.79 -0.01
CA ALA A 280 10.67 26.54 0.56
C ALA A 280 11.71 25.82 1.45
N GLU A 281 12.96 25.74 1.01
CA GLU A 281 14.08 25.17 1.79
C GLU A 281 14.33 25.96 3.07
N ALA A 282 14.41 27.29 2.96
CA ALA A 282 14.60 28.15 4.12
C ALA A 282 13.43 28.04 5.13
N ALA A 283 12.20 28.00 4.63
CA ALA A 283 11.01 27.85 5.48
C ALA A 283 10.99 26.49 6.19
N LEU A 284 11.33 25.40 5.52
CA LEU A 284 11.44 24.07 6.14
C LEU A 284 12.48 24.02 7.26
N HIS A 285 13.63 24.65 7.06
CA HIS A 285 14.66 24.77 8.10
C HIS A 285 14.23 25.62 9.30
N CYS A 286 13.33 26.58 9.10
CA CYS A 286 12.78 27.43 10.16
C CYS A 286 11.59 26.80 10.89
N LEU A 287 11.11 25.62 10.48
CA LEU A 287 10.02 24.93 11.21
C LEU A 287 10.48 24.58 12.63
N PRO A 288 9.56 24.64 13.62
CA PRO A 288 9.85 24.19 14.99
C PRO A 288 10.40 22.77 15.05
N PRO A 289 11.27 22.44 16.02
CA PRO A 289 11.88 21.11 16.12
C PRO A 289 10.87 19.95 16.07
N GLY A 290 9.75 20.05 16.79
CA GLY A 290 8.71 19.02 16.77
C GLY A 290 8.07 18.79 15.39
N MET A 291 7.98 19.82 14.55
CA MET A 291 7.52 19.67 13.15
C MET A 291 8.59 19.03 12.29
N GLN A 292 9.85 19.38 12.45
CA GLN A 292 10.96 18.75 11.73
C GLN A 292 11.08 17.26 12.10
N GLU A 293 10.99 16.93 13.39
CA GLU A 293 10.95 15.53 13.88
C GLU A 293 9.79 14.75 13.27
N ARG A 294 8.61 15.38 13.16
CA ARG A 294 7.44 14.79 12.53
C ARG A 294 7.66 14.50 11.04
N LEU A 295 8.25 15.41 10.27
CA LEU A 295 8.63 15.18 8.88
C LEU A 295 9.64 14.04 8.76
N ALA A 296 10.64 13.98 9.63
CA ALA A 296 11.62 12.91 9.67
C ALA A 296 10.98 11.55 10.01
N ALA A 297 10.08 11.50 11.01
CA ALA A 297 9.36 10.29 11.41
C ALA A 297 8.49 9.74 10.29
N MET A 298 7.94 10.59 9.42
CA MET A 298 7.12 10.18 8.27
C MET A 298 7.92 10.03 6.97
N SER A 299 9.24 9.83 7.04
CA SER A 299 10.10 9.69 5.85
C SER A 299 10.58 8.25 5.67
N PRO A 300 10.06 7.49 4.69
CA PRO A 300 10.44 6.09 4.44
C PRO A 300 11.94 5.84 4.32
N LEU A 301 12.71 6.80 3.77
CA LEU A 301 14.17 6.69 3.65
C LEU A 301 14.88 6.37 4.98
N ASN A 302 14.30 6.81 6.12
CA ASN A 302 14.88 6.58 7.45
C ASN A 302 14.68 5.14 7.96
N TYR A 303 13.87 4.31 7.28
CA TYR A 303 13.44 2.99 7.73
C TYR A 303 13.91 1.85 6.82
N LEU A 304 14.46 2.15 5.64
CA LEU A 304 14.73 1.15 4.60
C LEU A 304 15.68 0.03 5.04
N ASN A 305 16.62 0.33 5.94
CA ASN A 305 17.59 -0.65 6.44
C ASN A 305 16.94 -1.70 7.36
N ASP A 306 15.82 -1.36 7.99
CA ASP A 306 15.09 -2.22 8.93
C ASP A 306 13.96 -3.01 8.27
N ILE A 307 13.74 -2.85 6.96
CA ILE A 307 12.79 -3.65 6.19
C ILE A 307 13.39 -5.01 5.89
N HIS A 308 12.84 -6.09 6.47
CA HIS A 308 13.31 -7.45 6.28
C HIS A 308 12.52 -8.24 5.24
N ALA A 309 11.43 -7.68 4.68
CA ALA A 309 10.60 -8.35 3.70
C ALA A 309 11.41 -8.90 2.52
N PRO A 310 11.36 -10.22 2.22
CA PRO A 310 12.14 -10.84 1.15
C PRO A 310 11.64 -10.49 -0.26
N LEU A 311 10.40 -10.00 -0.38
CA LEU A 311 9.81 -9.53 -1.63
C LEU A 311 9.34 -8.09 -1.46
N ILE A 312 9.90 -7.16 -2.23
CA ILE A 312 9.49 -5.75 -2.29
C ILE A 312 9.10 -5.41 -3.72
N ILE A 313 7.89 -4.92 -3.91
CA ILE A 313 7.34 -4.50 -5.21
C ILE A 313 7.04 -3.01 -5.13
N LEU A 314 7.76 -2.21 -5.88
CA LEU A 314 7.50 -0.78 -6.04
C LEU A 314 6.95 -0.51 -7.44
N LEU A 315 5.84 0.19 -7.49
CA LEU A 315 5.14 0.55 -8.72
C LEU A 315 4.93 2.06 -8.73
N HIS A 316 5.10 2.71 -9.87
CA HIS A 316 4.81 4.14 -9.99
C HIS A 316 4.34 4.51 -11.40
N ASP A 317 3.44 5.47 -11.50
CA ASP A 317 3.09 6.08 -12.77
C ASP A 317 4.08 7.20 -13.12
N ARG A 318 4.59 7.20 -14.34
CA ARG A 318 5.51 8.26 -14.80
C ARG A 318 4.88 9.64 -14.89
N GLY A 319 3.58 9.68 -15.10
CA GLY A 319 2.81 10.92 -15.22
C GLY A 319 2.02 11.26 -13.97
N ASP A 320 2.40 10.69 -12.82
CA ASP A 320 1.70 10.92 -11.56
C ASP A 320 1.77 12.38 -11.14
N GLN A 321 0.61 13.00 -10.99
CA GLN A 321 0.47 14.40 -10.56
C GLN A 321 0.25 14.50 -9.03
N VAL A 322 -0.04 13.38 -8.37
CA VAL A 322 -0.30 13.32 -6.92
C VAL A 322 0.99 13.16 -6.14
N ILE A 323 1.80 12.16 -6.53
CA ILE A 323 3.16 11.95 -5.98
C ILE A 323 4.12 11.80 -7.17
N PRO A 324 5.12 12.67 -7.30
CA PRO A 324 6.06 12.61 -8.41
C PRO A 324 6.84 11.30 -8.46
N VAL A 325 7.03 10.74 -9.67
CA VAL A 325 7.77 9.47 -9.87
C VAL A 325 9.20 9.52 -9.33
N GLY A 326 9.80 10.70 -9.23
CA GLY A 326 11.11 10.94 -8.62
C GLY A 326 11.21 10.41 -7.18
N GLU A 327 10.09 10.41 -6.44
CA GLU A 327 10.02 9.87 -5.09
C GLU A 327 10.33 8.37 -5.07
N SER A 328 9.68 7.57 -5.90
CA SER A 328 9.99 6.14 -5.99
C SER A 328 11.38 5.85 -6.54
N ARG A 329 11.89 6.68 -7.47
CA ARG A 329 13.26 6.53 -7.98
C ARG A 329 14.29 6.73 -6.86
N ARG A 330 14.07 7.69 -5.94
CA ARG A 330 14.90 7.87 -4.74
C ARG A 330 14.86 6.65 -3.82
N LEU A 331 13.68 6.08 -3.56
CA LEU A 331 13.54 4.83 -2.79
C LEU A 331 14.33 3.68 -3.41
N VAL A 332 14.18 3.49 -4.73
CA VAL A 332 14.89 2.43 -5.48
C VAL A 332 16.39 2.61 -5.40
N SER A 333 16.87 3.84 -5.58
CA SER A 333 18.31 4.16 -5.46
C SER A 333 18.86 3.84 -4.07
N SER A 334 18.10 4.15 -3.02
CA SER A 334 18.48 3.93 -1.63
C SER A 334 18.39 2.46 -1.20
N LEU A 335 17.42 1.69 -1.72
CA LEU A 335 17.30 0.25 -1.50
C LEU A 335 18.40 -0.53 -2.25
N GLY A 336 18.97 0.05 -3.32
CA GLY A 336 20.02 -0.56 -4.12
C GLY A 336 19.58 -1.87 -4.80
N LYS A 337 20.55 -2.73 -5.12
CA LYS A 337 20.31 -4.04 -5.76
C LYS A 337 19.98 -5.11 -4.71
N ARG A 338 18.85 -4.95 -4.02
CA ARG A 338 18.38 -5.93 -3.05
C ARG A 338 17.74 -7.11 -3.77
N ALA A 339 18.06 -8.33 -3.36
CA ALA A 339 17.39 -9.53 -3.89
C ALA A 339 15.90 -9.50 -3.57
N GLY A 340 15.04 -9.86 -4.53
CA GLY A 340 13.59 -9.83 -4.37
C GLY A 340 12.93 -8.45 -4.48
N MET A 341 13.68 -7.42 -4.82
CA MET A 341 13.15 -6.11 -5.13
C MET A 341 12.78 -5.98 -6.61
N HIS A 342 11.56 -5.51 -6.86
CA HIS A 342 11.02 -5.24 -8.20
C HIS A 342 10.55 -3.81 -8.28
N TYR A 343 11.00 -3.06 -9.28
CA TYR A 343 10.52 -1.71 -9.58
C TYR A 343 9.97 -1.65 -11.00
N THR A 344 8.80 -1.05 -11.16
CA THR A 344 8.16 -0.90 -12.47
C THR A 344 7.49 0.46 -12.59
N GLU A 345 7.84 1.19 -13.64
CA GLU A 345 7.18 2.43 -14.03
C GLU A 345 6.14 2.18 -15.13
N MET A 346 4.97 2.74 -14.94
CA MET A 346 3.80 2.58 -15.82
C MET A 346 3.27 3.94 -16.28
N LEU A 347 2.18 3.91 -17.07
CA LEU A 347 1.46 5.09 -17.54
C LEU A 347 -0.05 4.89 -17.33
N PHE A 348 -0.52 5.06 -16.08
CA PHE A 348 -1.92 4.86 -15.69
C PHE A 348 -2.58 6.05 -14.99
N GLN A 349 -1.94 7.22 -14.96
CA GLN A 349 -2.46 8.42 -14.30
C GLN A 349 -3.03 8.13 -12.89
N HIS A 350 -2.15 7.74 -11.97
CA HIS A 350 -2.47 7.45 -10.57
C HIS A 350 -3.60 6.40 -10.38
N LEU A 351 -3.47 5.24 -11.03
CA LEU A 351 -4.45 4.12 -11.04
C LEU A 351 -5.81 4.44 -11.70
N ASP A 352 -5.94 5.53 -12.42
CA ASP A 352 -7.13 5.79 -13.23
C ASP A 352 -6.84 5.62 -14.74
N PRO A 353 -6.90 4.38 -15.25
CA PRO A 353 -6.63 4.10 -16.67
C PRO A 353 -7.71 4.66 -17.60
N VAL A 354 -8.84 5.13 -17.03
CA VAL A 354 -9.96 5.69 -17.81
C VAL A 354 -9.72 7.16 -18.14
N LYS A 355 -9.03 7.92 -17.27
CA LYS A 355 -8.70 9.32 -17.51
C LYS A 355 -7.65 9.49 -18.60
N GLY A 356 -6.74 8.54 -18.77
CA GLY A 356 -5.74 8.53 -19.83
C GLY A 356 -6.29 7.93 -21.12
N LYS A 357 -6.52 8.73 -22.18
CA LYS A 357 -6.84 8.21 -23.52
C LYS A 357 -5.60 7.57 -24.17
N LEU A 358 -5.14 6.44 -23.60
CA LEU A 358 -4.04 5.68 -24.19
C LEU A 358 -4.54 4.92 -25.43
N PRO A 359 -3.80 4.90 -26.55
CA PRO A 359 -4.07 4.00 -27.65
C PRO A 359 -4.13 2.54 -27.17
N PHE A 360 -5.03 1.75 -27.71
CA PHE A 360 -5.30 0.37 -27.25
C PHE A 360 -4.04 -0.51 -27.07
N LEU A 361 -3.14 -0.50 -28.05
CA LEU A 361 -1.88 -1.27 -27.96
C LEU A 361 -0.98 -0.81 -26.81
N ARG A 362 -0.96 0.48 -26.54
CA ARG A 362 -0.20 1.06 -25.42
C ARG A 362 -0.81 0.69 -24.08
N LEU A 363 -2.14 0.75 -23.98
CA LEU A 363 -2.87 0.29 -22.80
C LEU A 363 -2.59 -1.19 -22.51
N MET A 364 -2.67 -2.06 -23.51
CA MET A 364 -2.37 -3.49 -23.34
C MET A 364 -0.93 -3.74 -22.88
N ARG A 365 0.02 -2.97 -23.40
CA ARG A 365 1.42 -3.06 -22.97
C ARG A 365 1.57 -2.66 -21.48
N GLU A 366 0.96 -1.56 -21.06
CA GLU A 366 1.05 -1.09 -19.68
C GLU A 366 0.32 -2.03 -18.71
N LEU A 367 -0.85 -2.58 -19.09
CA LEU A 367 -1.53 -3.64 -18.34
C LEU A 367 -0.65 -4.89 -18.22
N GLY A 368 0.05 -5.28 -19.30
CA GLY A 368 1.01 -6.39 -19.26
C GLY A 368 2.18 -6.13 -18.31
N LYS A 369 2.74 -4.91 -18.29
CA LYS A 369 3.78 -4.53 -17.31
C LYS A 369 3.27 -4.64 -15.88
N PHE A 370 2.08 -4.09 -15.61
CA PHE A 370 1.48 -4.15 -14.28
C PHE A 370 1.23 -5.60 -13.87
N PHE A 371 0.68 -6.43 -14.76
CA PHE A 371 0.50 -7.86 -14.51
C PHE A 371 1.80 -8.56 -14.11
N LEU A 372 2.86 -8.35 -14.90
CA LEU A 372 4.18 -8.94 -14.60
C LEU A 372 4.76 -8.44 -13.29
N ALA A 373 4.58 -7.15 -12.98
CA ALA A 373 5.08 -6.54 -11.77
C ALA A 373 4.41 -7.08 -10.50
N VAL A 374 3.09 -7.33 -10.53
CA VAL A 374 2.35 -7.87 -9.37
C VAL A 374 2.31 -9.40 -9.34
N TYR A 375 2.69 -10.08 -10.41
CA TYR A 375 2.71 -11.54 -10.47
C TYR A 375 3.45 -12.22 -9.30
N PRO A 376 4.63 -11.73 -8.82
CA PRO A 376 5.28 -12.29 -7.65
C PRO A 376 4.41 -12.27 -6.38
N LEU A 377 3.55 -11.25 -6.21
CA LEU A 377 2.57 -11.20 -5.13
C LEU A 377 1.59 -12.37 -5.21
N PHE A 378 1.02 -12.64 -6.40
CA PHE A 378 0.05 -13.72 -6.57
C PHE A 378 0.65 -15.13 -6.44
N ARG A 379 1.97 -15.26 -6.52
CA ARG A 379 2.66 -16.51 -6.15
C ARG A 379 2.51 -16.82 -4.66
N GLN A 380 2.34 -15.82 -3.80
CA GLN A 380 2.06 -16.03 -2.37
C GLN A 380 0.64 -16.58 -2.16
N ALA A 381 -0.31 -16.25 -3.03
CA ALA A 381 -1.68 -16.76 -2.97
C ALA A 381 -1.81 -18.26 -3.30
N VAL A 382 -0.73 -18.90 -3.77
CA VAL A 382 -0.70 -20.33 -4.13
C VAL A 382 0.20 -21.07 -3.14
N ALA A 383 -0.38 -22.01 -2.39
CA ALA A 383 0.39 -22.91 -1.52
C ALA A 383 1.44 -23.70 -2.33
N ALA A 384 2.57 -23.98 -1.68
CA ALA A 384 3.68 -24.74 -2.25
C ALA A 384 3.29 -26.20 -2.55
#